data_f7aa4a27c250ff10a0ebcc6942c932d0
#
_entry.id   f7aa4a27c250ff10a0ebcc6942c932d0
#
_cell.length_a   1.000
_cell.length_b   1.000
_cell.length_c   1.000
_cell.angle_alpha   90.00
_cell.angle_beta   90.00
_cell.angle_gamma   90.00
#
_symmetry.space_group_name_H-M   'P 1'
#
loop_
_entity.id
_entity.type
_entity.pdbx_description
1 polymer ?
#
loop_
_entity_poly.entity_id
_entity_poly.type
_entity_poly.pdbx_seq_one_letter_code
_entity_poly.pdbx_strand_id
1 'polypeptide(L)'
;MQNFGAIVASHNAKVASPSTINLEEENCNCQGKDAICVMEGGRCKDCGVVYQAEVTAEGKPVMKYVGVTATSWKLRYGNHKTSFKHSFKRKNTKLAGYVWALKDEGLQPEIKWRILSRNQPFKASTNSCRLCLKEKYFLMHKPEEATINSRDEFFSGCLHRHTLLL
;
A
#
# COMPACT_ATOMS: atom_id res chain seq x y z
N MET A 1 13.22 30.69 20.81
CA MET A 1 13.64 29.29 21.04
C MET A 1 12.40 28.42 21.13
N GLN A 2 12.26 27.40 20.28
CA GLN A 2 11.17 26.42 20.44
C GLN A 2 11.44 25.56 21.68
N ASN A 3 10.44 25.43 22.54
CA ASN A 3 10.57 24.62 23.76
C ASN A 3 10.57 23.13 23.36
N PHE A 4 11.70 22.45 23.57
CA PHE A 4 11.86 21.03 23.26
C PHE A 4 10.75 20.15 23.89
N GLY A 5 10.37 20.44 25.14
CA GLY A 5 9.27 19.76 25.82
C GLY A 5 7.92 19.89 25.07
N ALA A 6 7.63 21.04 24.48
CA ALA A 6 6.42 21.24 23.71
C ALA A 6 6.43 20.41 22.38
N ILE A 7 7.61 20.29 21.76
CA ILE A 7 7.78 19.47 20.54
C ILE A 7 7.54 18.00 20.87
N VAL A 8 8.15 17.48 21.96
CA VAL A 8 7.97 16.11 22.43
C VAL A 8 6.51 15.84 22.79
N ALA A 9 5.87 16.73 23.54
CA ALA A 9 4.47 16.59 23.93
C ALA A 9 3.54 16.59 22.71
N SER A 10 3.77 17.48 21.74
CA SER A 10 2.99 17.52 20.49
C SER A 10 3.16 16.26 19.65
N HIS A 11 4.38 15.72 19.55
CA HIS A 11 4.66 14.47 18.86
C HIS A 11 3.94 13.30 19.55
N ASN A 12 4.11 13.18 20.86
CA ASN A 12 3.52 12.08 21.64
C ASN A 12 1.99 12.14 21.62
N ALA A 13 1.39 13.33 21.67
CA ALA A 13 -0.06 13.49 21.50
C ALA A 13 -0.55 12.99 20.14
N LYS A 14 0.17 13.28 19.05
CA LYS A 14 -0.15 12.75 17.72
C LYS A 14 -0.03 11.23 17.63
N VAL A 15 0.99 10.65 18.28
CA VAL A 15 1.22 9.20 18.31
C VAL A 15 0.20 8.48 19.19
N ALA A 16 -0.16 9.08 20.34
CA ALA A 16 -1.13 8.55 21.30
C ALA A 16 -2.60 8.72 20.84
N SER A 17 -2.87 9.76 20.02
CA SER A 17 -4.21 9.94 19.45
C SER A 17 -4.60 8.69 18.67
N PRO A 18 -5.77 8.10 18.94
CA PRO A 18 -6.26 7.02 18.11
C PRO A 18 -6.43 7.59 16.70
N SER A 19 -5.59 7.14 15.77
CA SER A 19 -5.83 7.34 14.35
C SER A 19 -7.09 6.55 14.01
N THR A 20 -8.24 7.10 14.36
CA THR A 20 -9.53 6.57 13.90
C THR A 20 -9.56 6.85 12.41
N ILE A 21 -9.10 5.88 11.63
CA ILE A 21 -9.41 5.90 10.20
C ILE A 21 -10.93 5.84 10.18
N ASN A 22 -11.56 6.93 9.79
CA ASN A 22 -12.98 6.93 9.47
C ASN A 22 -13.15 5.88 8.37
N LEU A 23 -13.79 4.77 8.73
CA LEU A 23 -14.11 3.70 7.79
C LEU A 23 -15.38 4.03 7.00
N GLU A 24 -15.87 5.27 7.10
CA GLU A 24 -16.96 5.76 6.26
C GLU A 24 -16.52 5.68 4.80
N GLU A 25 -17.38 5.18 3.95
CA GLU A 25 -17.15 5.04 2.52
C GLU A 25 -17.09 6.44 1.90
N GLU A 26 -15.91 6.99 1.77
CA GLU A 26 -15.73 8.19 0.99
C GLU A 26 -15.85 7.85 -0.50
N ASN A 27 -16.87 8.42 -1.13
CA ASN A 27 -17.10 8.26 -2.55
C ASN A 27 -15.88 8.74 -3.37
N CYS A 28 -15.54 7.97 -4.40
CA CYS A 28 -14.48 8.29 -5.33
C CYS A 28 -14.71 9.68 -5.95
N ASN A 29 -13.67 10.49 -6.00
CA ASN A 29 -13.67 11.79 -6.71
C ASN A 29 -12.88 11.75 -8.03
N CYS A 30 -12.75 10.58 -8.66
CA CYS A 30 -12.14 10.43 -9.98
C CYS A 30 -13.04 10.97 -11.11
N GLN A 31 -14.13 11.64 -10.79
CA GLN A 31 -15.08 12.25 -11.73
C GLN A 31 -14.42 13.41 -12.46
N GLY A 32 -14.06 13.17 -13.68
CA GLY A 32 -13.63 14.11 -14.72
C GLY A 32 -13.80 13.42 -16.04
N LYS A 33 -13.93 14.15 -17.16
CA LYS A 33 -14.13 13.59 -18.51
C LYS A 33 -13.32 12.30 -18.67
N ASP A 34 -13.98 11.16 -18.76
CA ASP A 34 -13.41 9.82 -19.00
C ASP A 34 -12.61 9.16 -17.85
N ALA A 35 -12.63 9.66 -16.62
CA ALA A 35 -11.85 9.09 -15.55
C ALA A 35 -12.61 7.97 -14.79
N ILE A 36 -12.50 6.75 -15.30
CA ILE A 36 -12.90 5.54 -14.58
C ILE A 36 -11.94 5.36 -13.40
N CYS A 37 -12.48 5.10 -12.20
CA CYS A 37 -11.64 4.79 -11.05
C CYS A 37 -10.90 3.47 -11.30
N VAL A 38 -9.56 3.52 -11.20
CA VAL A 38 -8.72 2.33 -11.40
C VAL A 38 -8.86 1.28 -10.29
N MET A 39 -9.43 1.68 -9.15
CA MET A 39 -9.76 0.77 -8.06
C MET A 39 -11.18 0.24 -8.25
N GLU A 40 -11.30 -1.08 -8.26
CA GLU A 40 -12.59 -1.76 -8.32
C GLU A 40 -13.53 -1.24 -7.22
N GLY A 41 -14.78 -0.95 -7.60
CA GLY A 41 -15.81 -0.41 -6.69
C GLY A 41 -15.63 1.06 -6.30
N GLY A 42 -14.73 1.84 -6.94
CA GLY A 42 -14.61 3.28 -6.70
C GLY A 42 -13.95 3.66 -5.37
N ARG A 43 -13.24 2.75 -4.72
CA ARG A 43 -12.68 2.87 -3.35
C ARG A 43 -11.29 3.48 -3.29
N CYS A 44 -10.95 4.39 -4.20
CA CYS A 44 -9.59 4.95 -4.29
C CYS A 44 -9.19 5.88 -3.12
N LYS A 45 -10.16 6.39 -2.36
CA LYS A 45 -9.90 7.21 -1.17
C LYS A 45 -9.68 6.40 0.10
N ASP A 46 -9.97 5.11 0.09
CA ASP A 46 -9.82 4.25 1.26
C ASP A 46 -8.39 4.30 1.82
N CYS A 47 -8.29 4.46 3.12
CA CYS A 47 -7.05 4.43 3.89
C CYS A 47 -6.93 3.12 4.67
N GLY A 48 -5.71 2.78 5.10
CA GLY A 48 -5.48 1.57 5.90
C GLY A 48 -5.86 0.30 5.14
N VAL A 49 -5.44 0.17 3.89
CA VAL A 49 -5.84 -0.94 3.03
C VAL A 49 -4.71 -1.90 2.72
N VAL A 50 -5.03 -3.18 2.69
CA VAL A 50 -4.28 -4.22 1.99
C VAL A 50 -4.89 -4.32 0.60
N TYR A 51 -4.08 -4.15 -0.42
CA TYR A 51 -4.50 -4.16 -1.82
C TYR A 51 -3.75 -5.21 -2.62
N GLN A 52 -4.34 -5.59 -3.74
CA GLN A 52 -3.72 -6.47 -4.70
C GLN A 52 -3.62 -5.80 -6.06
N ALA A 53 -2.49 -6.03 -6.73
CA ALA A 53 -2.30 -5.78 -8.15
C ALA A 53 -2.25 -7.13 -8.88
N GLU A 54 -3.14 -7.34 -9.82
CA GLU A 54 -3.11 -8.46 -10.76
C GLU A 54 -2.51 -7.97 -12.07
N VAL A 55 -1.39 -8.55 -12.45
CA VAL A 55 -0.62 -8.16 -13.65
C VAL A 55 -0.80 -9.21 -14.72
N THR A 56 -1.28 -8.78 -15.88
CA THR A 56 -1.43 -9.60 -17.09
C THR A 56 -0.55 -9.05 -18.20
N ALA A 57 0.06 -9.94 -18.97
CA ALA A 57 0.80 -9.58 -20.18
C ALA A 57 0.66 -10.73 -21.19
N GLU A 58 0.77 -10.42 -22.46
CA GLU A 58 0.63 -11.40 -23.54
C GLU A 58 1.64 -12.56 -23.39
N GLY A 59 1.15 -13.79 -23.46
CA GLY A 59 1.97 -15.01 -23.34
C GLY A 59 2.57 -15.26 -21.96
N LYS A 60 2.21 -14.49 -20.92
CA LYS A 60 2.68 -14.66 -19.56
C LYS A 60 1.57 -15.11 -18.61
N PRO A 61 1.88 -15.90 -17.58
CA PRO A 61 0.92 -16.23 -16.55
C PRO A 61 0.49 -14.96 -15.78
N VAL A 62 -0.73 -14.98 -15.27
CA VAL A 62 -1.23 -13.91 -14.41
C VAL A 62 -0.44 -13.90 -13.11
N MET A 63 0.14 -12.77 -12.78
CA MET A 63 0.95 -12.60 -11.57
C MET A 63 0.31 -11.59 -10.63
N LYS A 64 0.42 -11.84 -9.33
CA LYS A 64 -0.27 -11.05 -8.31
C LYS A 64 0.71 -10.49 -7.27
N TYR A 65 0.49 -9.27 -6.89
CA TYR A 65 1.26 -8.58 -5.85
C TYR A 65 0.32 -8.08 -4.75
N VAL A 66 0.67 -8.34 -3.51
CA VAL A 66 -0.01 -7.80 -2.33
C VAL A 66 0.84 -6.68 -1.72
N GLY A 67 0.21 -5.58 -1.37
CA GLY A 67 0.86 -4.47 -0.71
C GLY A 67 -0.07 -3.76 0.27
N VAL A 68 0.50 -2.86 1.07
CA VAL A 68 -0.25 -2.08 2.06
C VAL A 68 -0.03 -0.60 1.91
N THR A 69 -1.01 0.17 2.38
CA THR A 69 -0.87 1.61 2.60
C THR A 69 -1.69 2.04 3.80
N ALA A 70 -1.09 2.85 4.67
CA ALA A 70 -1.81 3.51 5.76
C ALA A 70 -2.52 4.78 5.27
N THR A 71 -2.01 5.39 4.21
CA THR A 71 -2.61 6.56 3.54
C THR A 71 -3.67 6.13 2.53
N SER A 72 -4.28 7.09 1.82
CA SER A 72 -5.26 6.76 0.80
C SER A 72 -4.66 5.92 -0.33
N TRP A 73 -5.45 4.99 -0.85
CA TRP A 73 -5.07 4.20 -2.02
C TRP A 73 -4.70 5.09 -3.21
N LYS A 74 -5.43 6.17 -3.46
CA LYS A 74 -5.15 7.11 -4.56
C LYS A 74 -3.72 7.64 -4.52
N LEU A 75 -3.23 8.00 -3.33
CA LEU A 75 -1.85 8.46 -3.15
C LEU A 75 -0.85 7.33 -3.41
N ARG A 76 -1.11 6.13 -2.89
CA ARG A 76 -0.27 4.95 -3.13
C ARG A 76 -0.21 4.58 -4.60
N TYR A 77 -1.35 4.64 -5.30
CA TYR A 77 -1.40 4.43 -6.74
C TYR A 77 -0.56 5.45 -7.52
N GLY A 78 -0.59 6.73 -7.13
CA GLY A 78 0.29 7.75 -7.71
C GLY A 78 1.77 7.38 -7.61
N ASN A 79 2.20 6.81 -6.46
CA ASN A 79 3.56 6.32 -6.27
C ASN A 79 3.89 5.15 -7.21
N HIS A 80 2.96 4.19 -7.38
CA HIS A 80 3.12 3.10 -8.35
C HIS A 80 3.22 3.60 -9.78
N LYS A 81 2.30 4.50 -10.20
CA LYS A 81 2.36 5.13 -11.54
C LYS A 81 3.72 5.76 -11.80
N THR A 82 4.26 6.47 -10.82
CA THR A 82 5.57 7.10 -10.94
C THR A 82 6.69 6.07 -11.08
N SER A 83 6.62 4.95 -10.33
CA SER A 83 7.63 3.89 -10.42
C SER A 83 7.56 3.13 -11.76
N PHE A 84 6.39 3.04 -12.38
CA PHE A 84 6.22 2.42 -13.71
C PHE A 84 6.65 3.33 -14.88
N LYS A 85 6.75 4.64 -14.63
CA LYS A 85 7.21 5.61 -15.64
C LYS A 85 8.74 5.76 -15.67
N HIS A 86 9.40 5.62 -14.53
CA HIS A 86 10.82 5.93 -14.39
C HIS A 86 11.62 4.67 -14.06
N SER A 87 12.48 4.21 -14.98
CA SER A 87 13.24 2.97 -14.85
C SER A 87 14.16 2.93 -13.63
N PHE A 88 14.71 4.08 -13.19
CA PHE A 88 15.53 4.16 -11.99
C PHE A 88 14.77 3.82 -10.70
N LYS A 89 13.41 3.86 -10.73
CA LYS A 89 12.53 3.49 -9.62
C LYS A 89 12.11 2.01 -9.63
N ARG A 90 12.63 1.20 -10.56
CA ARG A 90 12.27 -0.23 -10.70
C ARG A 90 12.52 -1.06 -9.43
N LYS A 91 13.45 -0.61 -8.57
CA LYS A 91 13.78 -1.28 -7.31
C LYS A 91 12.91 -0.86 -6.12
N ASN A 92 12.01 0.10 -6.29
CA ASN A 92 11.20 0.62 -5.18
C ASN A 92 10.22 -0.42 -4.61
N THR A 93 9.71 -1.32 -5.46
CA THR A 93 8.84 -2.43 -5.06
C THR A 93 9.07 -3.63 -5.97
N LYS A 94 8.77 -4.84 -5.50
CA LYS A 94 8.82 -6.04 -6.34
C LYS A 94 7.89 -5.93 -7.54
N LEU A 95 6.71 -5.31 -7.35
CA LEU A 95 5.79 -5.01 -8.44
C LEU A 95 6.42 -4.13 -9.52
N ALA A 96 7.11 -3.04 -9.13
CA ALA A 96 7.79 -2.18 -10.10
C ALA A 96 8.89 -2.94 -10.86
N GLY A 97 9.66 -3.78 -10.16
CA GLY A 97 10.67 -4.63 -10.78
C GLY A 97 10.07 -5.57 -11.83
N TYR A 98 8.96 -6.22 -11.50
CA TYR A 98 8.26 -7.13 -12.41
C TYR A 98 7.69 -6.40 -13.65
N VAL A 99 7.03 -5.26 -13.43
CA VAL A 99 6.51 -4.42 -14.53
C VAL A 99 7.64 -3.99 -15.49
N TRP A 100 8.79 -3.61 -14.96
CA TRP A 100 9.94 -3.25 -15.78
C TRP A 100 10.56 -4.44 -16.50
N ALA A 101 10.60 -5.63 -15.89
CA ALA A 101 11.06 -6.84 -16.56
C ALA A 101 10.19 -7.16 -17.79
N LEU A 102 8.86 -7.06 -17.67
CA LEU A 102 7.95 -7.23 -18.81
C LEU A 102 8.19 -6.19 -19.91
N LYS A 103 8.41 -4.93 -19.54
CA LYS A 103 8.70 -3.86 -20.50
C LYS A 103 10.05 -4.06 -21.22
N ASP A 104 11.06 -4.56 -20.52
CA ASP A 104 12.37 -4.88 -21.09
C ASP A 104 12.24 -6.02 -22.14
N GLU A 105 11.24 -6.91 -21.98
CA GLU A 105 10.86 -7.93 -22.97
C GLU A 105 9.97 -7.40 -24.11
N GLY A 106 9.65 -6.08 -24.12
CA GLY A 106 8.78 -5.45 -25.12
C GLY A 106 7.29 -5.65 -24.89
N LEU A 107 6.90 -6.23 -23.74
CA LEU A 107 5.50 -6.47 -23.39
C LEU A 107 4.84 -5.23 -22.76
N GLN A 108 3.51 -5.12 -22.94
CA GLN A 108 2.69 -4.08 -22.33
C GLN A 108 1.84 -4.69 -21.22
N PRO A 109 2.25 -4.59 -19.94
CA PRO A 109 1.48 -5.16 -18.85
C PRO A 109 0.22 -4.34 -18.56
N GLU A 110 -0.90 -5.04 -18.36
CA GLU A 110 -2.13 -4.49 -17.79
C GLU A 110 -2.19 -4.82 -16.31
N ILE A 111 -2.69 -3.88 -15.50
CA ILE A 111 -2.74 -4.05 -14.04
C ILE A 111 -4.15 -3.73 -13.55
N LYS A 112 -4.80 -4.73 -12.97
CA LYS A 112 -6.07 -4.58 -12.25
C LYS A 112 -5.81 -4.48 -10.76
N TRP A 113 -6.59 -3.62 -10.08
CA TRP A 113 -6.39 -3.31 -8.68
C TRP A 113 -7.65 -3.60 -7.88
N ARG A 114 -7.49 -4.28 -6.75
CA ARG A 114 -8.58 -4.52 -5.81
C ARG A 114 -8.13 -4.35 -4.36
N ILE A 115 -9.05 -3.97 -3.47
CA ILE A 115 -8.83 -3.95 -2.03
C ILE A 115 -9.17 -5.32 -1.48
N LEU A 116 -8.22 -5.95 -0.80
CA LEU A 116 -8.40 -7.23 -0.12
C LEU A 116 -8.98 -7.07 1.27
N SER A 117 -8.57 -6.02 2.00
CA SER A 117 -9.10 -5.72 3.33
C SER A 117 -8.76 -4.30 3.77
N ARG A 118 -9.58 -3.77 4.71
CA ARG A 118 -9.32 -2.51 5.43
C ARG A 118 -8.94 -2.85 6.85
N ASN A 119 -7.86 -2.26 7.34
CA ASN A 119 -7.35 -2.53 8.68
C ASN A 119 -6.76 -1.26 9.29
N GLN A 120 -6.87 -1.17 10.60
CA GLN A 120 -6.20 -0.12 11.34
C GLN A 120 -4.67 -0.28 11.23
N PRO A 121 -3.94 0.82 10.99
CA PRO A 121 -2.48 0.81 11.07
C PRO A 121 -2.02 0.58 12.52
N PHE A 122 -0.77 0.91 12.81
CA PHE A 122 -0.19 0.71 14.11
C PHE A 122 -0.98 1.42 15.23
N LYS A 123 -1.27 0.69 16.31
CA LYS A 123 -1.80 1.24 17.57
C LYS A 123 -0.73 1.15 18.65
N ALA A 124 -0.34 2.30 19.21
CA ALA A 124 0.65 2.38 20.27
C ALA A 124 0.21 1.62 21.54
N SER A 125 -1.09 1.68 21.90
CA SER A 125 -1.64 1.00 23.09
C SER A 125 -1.51 -0.52 23.06
N THR A 126 -1.54 -1.14 21.89
CA THR A 126 -1.42 -2.60 21.71
C THR A 126 -0.07 -3.02 21.14
N ASN A 127 0.80 -2.07 20.82
CA ASN A 127 2.08 -2.27 20.11
C ASN A 127 1.94 -3.17 18.87
N SER A 128 0.81 -3.08 18.19
CA SER A 128 0.50 -3.91 17.03
C SER A 128 -0.01 -3.12 15.83
N CYS A 129 0.27 -3.61 14.64
CA CYS A 129 -0.21 -3.06 13.39
C CYS A 129 -1.03 -4.13 12.65
N ARG A 130 -2.35 -4.03 12.73
CA ARG A 130 -3.24 -4.98 12.04
C ARG A 130 -3.09 -4.94 10.53
N LEU A 131 -2.71 -3.79 9.98
CA LEU A 131 -2.46 -3.62 8.55
C LEU A 131 -1.29 -4.49 8.09
N CYS A 132 -0.12 -4.42 8.77
CA CYS A 132 1.03 -5.26 8.46
C CYS A 132 0.78 -6.74 8.76
N LEU A 133 0.06 -7.06 9.83
CA LEU A 133 -0.30 -8.44 10.14
C LEU A 133 -1.16 -9.06 9.03
N LYS A 134 -2.10 -8.28 8.47
CA LYS A 134 -2.96 -8.76 7.39
C LYS A 134 -2.22 -8.96 6.08
N GLU A 135 -1.27 -8.08 5.74
CA GLU A 135 -0.36 -8.28 4.60
C GLU A 135 0.39 -9.60 4.74
N LYS A 136 1.07 -9.80 5.88
CA LYS A 136 1.83 -11.03 6.18
C LYS A 136 0.95 -12.28 6.14
N TYR A 137 -0.32 -12.17 6.55
CA TYR A 137 -1.27 -13.26 6.43
C TYR A 137 -1.44 -13.70 4.96
N PHE A 138 -1.58 -12.76 4.02
CA PHE A 138 -1.67 -13.10 2.60
C PHE A 138 -0.38 -13.74 2.09
N LEU A 139 0.79 -13.20 2.46
CA LEU A 139 2.07 -13.73 2.04
C LEU A 139 2.31 -15.18 2.52
N MET A 140 1.82 -15.53 3.71
CA MET A 140 2.02 -16.87 4.29
C MET A 140 0.95 -17.87 3.89
N HIS A 141 -0.31 -17.47 4.00
CA HIS A 141 -1.44 -18.40 3.93
C HIS A 141 -2.13 -18.41 2.57
N LYS A 142 -1.81 -17.42 1.71
CA LYS A 142 -2.38 -17.29 0.38
C LYS A 142 -1.30 -16.90 -0.64
N PRO A 143 -0.22 -17.70 -0.76
CA PRO A 143 0.90 -17.36 -1.65
C PRO A 143 0.47 -17.23 -3.12
N GLU A 144 -0.60 -17.88 -3.53
CA GLU A 144 -1.22 -17.75 -4.85
C GLU A 144 -1.78 -16.35 -5.13
N GLU A 145 -2.06 -15.58 -4.07
CA GLU A 145 -2.53 -14.19 -4.17
C GLU A 145 -1.37 -13.17 -4.13
N ALA A 146 -0.12 -13.63 -3.93
CA ALA A 146 1.07 -12.80 -3.73
C ALA A 146 2.30 -13.33 -4.49
N THR A 147 2.12 -13.79 -5.73
CA THR A 147 3.14 -14.49 -6.52
C THR A 147 4.34 -13.62 -6.92
N ILE A 148 4.20 -12.29 -6.93
CA ILE A 148 5.29 -11.32 -7.19
C ILE A 148 6.06 -11.00 -5.91
N ASN A 149 5.41 -11.10 -4.73
CA ASN A 149 6.06 -10.82 -3.46
C ASN A 149 7.20 -11.81 -3.18
N SER A 150 8.22 -11.34 -2.48
CA SER A 150 9.30 -12.22 -2.02
C SER A 150 9.07 -12.64 -0.56
N ARG A 151 9.68 -13.78 -0.18
CA ARG A 151 9.64 -14.24 1.21
C ARG A 151 10.29 -13.25 2.19
N ASP A 152 11.23 -12.43 1.72
CA ASP A 152 11.90 -11.42 2.55
C ASP A 152 10.94 -10.35 3.05
N GLU A 153 9.87 -10.05 2.30
CA GLU A 153 8.84 -9.09 2.70
C GLU A 153 8.06 -9.55 3.94
N PHE A 154 7.98 -10.85 4.16
CA PHE A 154 7.39 -11.40 5.39
C PHE A 154 8.17 -11.01 6.64
N PHE A 155 9.50 -10.97 6.57
CA PHE A 155 10.39 -10.63 7.69
C PHE A 155 10.58 -9.13 7.86
N SER A 156 10.06 -8.30 6.95
CA SER A 156 10.18 -6.85 7.04
C SER A 156 9.53 -6.31 8.31
N GLY A 157 10.17 -5.32 8.92
CA GLY A 157 9.62 -4.59 10.07
C GLY A 157 8.40 -3.75 9.68
N CYS A 158 7.58 -3.40 10.67
CA CYS A 158 6.45 -2.50 10.46
C CYS A 158 6.94 -1.06 10.25
N LEU A 159 6.68 -0.50 9.07
CA LEU A 159 6.99 0.90 8.73
C LEU A 159 5.97 1.90 9.28
N HIS A 160 4.83 1.43 9.84
CA HIS A 160 3.79 2.27 10.42
C HIS A 160 3.97 2.51 11.92
N ARG A 161 5.01 1.92 12.51
CA ARG A 161 5.30 2.06 13.94
C ARG A 161 5.78 3.47 14.23
N HIS A 162 5.03 4.17 15.07
CA HIS A 162 5.45 5.43 15.67
C HIS A 162 5.87 5.17 17.12
N THR A 163 7.08 5.60 17.49
CA THR A 163 7.58 5.51 18.86
C THR A 163 7.30 6.81 19.60
N LEU A 164 6.92 6.70 20.87
CA LEU A 164 6.89 7.86 21.77
C LEU A 164 8.31 8.36 22.00
N LEU A 165 8.46 9.66 22.06
CA LEU A 165 9.71 10.31 22.46
C LEU A 165 9.74 10.45 24.00
N LEU A 166 10.86 10.13 24.61
CA LEU A 166 11.11 10.28 26.04
C LEU A 166 11.72 11.65 26.35
#